data_eb86909c9096323473fb67a3f39e8444
#
_entry.id   eb86909c9096323473fb67a3f39e8444
#
_cell.length_a   1.000
_cell.length_b   1.000
_cell.length_c   1.000
_cell.angle_alpha   90.00
_cell.angle_beta   90.00
_cell.angle_gamma   90.00
#
_symmetry.space_group_name_H-M   'P 1'
#
loop_
_entity.id
_entity.type
_entity.pdbx_description
1 polymer ?
#
loop_
_entity_poly.entity_id
_entity_poly.type
_entity_poly.pdbx_seq_one_letter_code
_entity_poly.pdbx_strand_id
1 'polypeptide(L)'
;MMSLRTFFNFLIDIEDINMKNPFVGFKSKSVEKSTITTVSKREFDLILDTIDTESPILKLGGKGEEKNMNFPYLKEGFKLFLLTGGRREEIVDLKWGDIYQSENGTYFFMIANKKVERNSNNKGSYIKYIPINSDLQSFLFELGFEHKKETNDYILFPERTISNMTIMNNLSKSFTFYRKSAKIDKNISLKDLRKTYITWVNQAMGTKTGILTNHSTEKVLKEHYLDPKVISTIEKAVLDVKIFG
;
A
#
# COMPACT_ATOMS: atom_id res chain seq x y z
N MET A 1 2.76 -26.18 -4.44
CA MET A 1 4.05 -26.88 -4.68
C MET A 1 5.22 -26.29 -3.87
N MET A 2 5.42 -24.98 -3.79
CA MET A 2 6.50 -24.42 -2.95
C MET A 2 6.35 -24.80 -1.46
N SER A 3 5.16 -24.80 -0.90
CA SER A 3 4.90 -25.19 0.49
C SER A 3 5.20 -26.67 0.76
N LEU A 4 4.86 -27.57 -0.16
CA LEU A 4 5.19 -29.01 -0.01
C LEU A 4 6.71 -29.24 -0.12
N ARG A 5 7.38 -28.60 -1.05
CA ARG A 5 8.85 -28.67 -1.15
C ARG A 5 9.52 -28.20 0.15
N THR A 6 9.07 -27.09 0.71
CA THR A 6 9.60 -26.55 1.97
C THR A 6 9.30 -27.50 3.13
N PHE A 7 8.10 -28.08 3.18
CA PHE A 7 7.74 -29.05 4.21
C PHE A 7 8.63 -30.30 4.17
N PHE A 8 8.88 -30.88 2.97
CA PHE A 8 9.76 -32.03 2.86
C PHE A 8 11.23 -31.69 3.14
N ASN A 9 11.70 -30.50 2.79
CA ASN A 9 13.02 -30.05 3.24
C ASN A 9 13.11 -29.96 4.76
N PHE A 10 12.07 -29.42 5.42
CA PHE A 10 12.01 -29.39 6.88
C PHE A 10 12.08 -30.79 7.50
N LEU A 11 11.34 -31.76 6.96
CA LEU A 11 11.38 -33.15 7.44
C LEU A 11 12.78 -33.79 7.29
N ILE A 12 13.49 -33.46 6.21
CA ILE A 12 14.83 -33.99 5.91
C ILE A 12 15.88 -33.29 6.77
N ASP A 13 15.85 -31.96 6.83
CA ASP A 13 16.92 -31.12 7.38
C ASP A 13 16.79 -30.95 8.91
N ILE A 14 15.57 -30.97 9.46
CA ILE A 14 15.31 -30.69 10.86
C ILE A 14 14.86 -31.94 11.63
N GLU A 15 14.00 -32.75 11.04
CA GLU A 15 13.49 -34.01 11.67
C GLU A 15 14.34 -35.23 11.32
N ASP A 16 15.46 -35.03 10.60
CA ASP A 16 16.45 -36.04 10.21
C ASP A 16 15.85 -37.29 9.53
N ILE A 17 14.77 -37.09 8.76
CA ILE A 17 14.11 -38.19 8.06
C ILE A 17 14.92 -38.56 6.83
N ASN A 18 15.40 -39.80 6.77
CA ASN A 18 16.19 -40.31 5.64
C ASN A 18 15.34 -40.57 4.42
N MET A 19 15.03 -39.51 3.67
CA MET A 19 14.30 -39.58 2.40
C MET A 19 14.77 -38.50 1.42
N LYS A 20 14.58 -38.72 0.13
CA LYS A 20 14.78 -37.66 -0.89
C LYS A 20 13.51 -36.84 -1.04
N ASN A 21 13.66 -35.51 -1.07
CA ASN A 21 12.51 -34.65 -1.30
C ASN A 21 11.88 -34.94 -2.68
N PRO A 22 10.64 -35.49 -2.74
CA PRO A 22 10.01 -35.86 -4.00
C PRO A 22 9.66 -34.67 -4.91
N PHE A 23 9.78 -33.44 -4.41
CA PHE A 23 9.45 -32.21 -5.15
C PHE A 23 10.66 -31.45 -5.69
N VAL A 24 11.90 -31.97 -5.56
CA VAL A 24 13.13 -31.30 -6.05
C VAL A 24 13.10 -31.05 -7.55
N GLY A 25 12.58 -31.97 -8.35
CA GLY A 25 12.53 -31.86 -9.82
C GLY A 25 11.33 -31.10 -10.38
N PHE A 26 10.36 -30.72 -9.54
CA PHE A 26 9.16 -30.04 -10.03
C PHE A 26 9.43 -28.57 -10.32
N LYS A 27 9.36 -28.17 -11.58
CA LYS A 27 9.35 -26.75 -11.98
C LYS A 27 7.94 -26.19 -11.72
N SER A 28 7.85 -25.08 -11.00
CA SER A 28 6.58 -24.33 -10.94
C SER A 28 6.21 -23.87 -12.35
N LYS A 29 4.94 -23.99 -12.73
CA LYS A 29 4.46 -23.37 -13.98
C LYS A 29 4.79 -21.88 -13.95
N SER A 30 5.36 -21.37 -15.03
CA SER A 30 5.47 -19.92 -15.21
C SER A 30 4.08 -19.34 -15.19
N VAL A 31 3.82 -18.42 -14.25
CA VAL A 31 2.58 -17.66 -14.23
C VAL A 31 2.69 -16.63 -15.34
N GLU A 32 1.73 -16.62 -16.26
CA GLU A 32 1.63 -15.56 -17.25
C GLU A 32 1.55 -14.23 -16.50
N LYS A 33 2.40 -13.27 -16.93
CA LYS A 33 2.39 -11.94 -16.33
C LYS A 33 1.05 -11.29 -16.63
N SER A 34 0.22 -11.10 -15.60
CA SER A 34 -1.02 -10.36 -15.74
C SER A 34 -0.72 -8.94 -16.22
N THR A 35 -1.52 -8.43 -17.14
CA THR A 35 -1.47 -7.04 -17.58
C THR A 35 -1.60 -6.12 -16.37
N ILE A 36 -0.71 -5.12 -16.28
CA ILE A 36 -0.81 -4.12 -15.22
C ILE A 36 -2.04 -3.26 -15.51
N THR A 37 -2.99 -3.30 -14.58
CA THR A 37 -4.22 -2.49 -14.67
C THR A 37 -4.13 -1.34 -13.69
N THR A 38 -4.40 -0.13 -14.18
CA THR A 38 -4.42 1.11 -13.38
C THR A 38 -5.84 1.65 -13.29
N VAL A 39 -6.04 2.52 -12.30
CA VAL A 39 -7.31 3.22 -12.07
C VAL A 39 -7.17 4.64 -12.62
N SER A 40 -8.08 5.07 -13.50
CA SER A 40 -8.13 6.47 -13.94
C SER A 40 -8.76 7.36 -12.85
N LYS A 41 -8.50 8.68 -12.93
CA LYS A 41 -9.15 9.65 -12.03
C LYS A 41 -10.67 9.50 -12.04
N ARG A 42 -11.28 9.47 -13.23
CA ARG A 42 -12.72 9.33 -13.38
C ARG A 42 -13.28 8.05 -12.71
N GLU A 43 -12.60 6.93 -12.88
CA GLU A 43 -13.00 5.66 -12.23
C GLU A 43 -12.87 5.75 -10.71
N PHE A 44 -11.82 6.40 -10.23
CA PHE A 44 -11.61 6.57 -8.79
C PHE A 44 -12.67 7.48 -8.17
N ASP A 45 -12.94 8.63 -8.80
CA ASP A 45 -13.98 9.56 -8.34
C ASP A 45 -15.36 8.87 -8.34
N LEU A 46 -15.68 8.11 -9.39
CA LEU A 46 -16.91 7.34 -9.45
C LEU A 46 -17.04 6.31 -8.32
N ILE A 47 -15.94 5.66 -7.92
CA ILE A 47 -15.95 4.76 -6.76
C ILE A 47 -16.25 5.54 -5.48
N LEU A 48 -15.66 6.72 -5.28
CA LEU A 48 -15.91 7.55 -4.10
C LEU A 48 -17.36 8.05 -4.05
N ASP A 49 -17.92 8.49 -5.18
CA ASP A 49 -19.31 8.95 -5.28
C ASP A 49 -20.29 7.80 -5.00
N THR A 50 -19.96 6.60 -5.46
CA THR A 50 -20.78 5.40 -5.25
C THR A 50 -20.91 5.05 -3.76
N ILE A 51 -19.93 5.40 -2.91
CA ILE A 51 -20.02 5.21 -1.46
C ILE A 51 -21.17 6.03 -0.85
N ASP A 52 -21.45 7.21 -1.39
CA ASP A 52 -22.52 8.10 -0.87
C ASP A 52 -23.89 7.77 -1.47
N THR A 53 -23.93 7.26 -2.69
CA THR A 53 -25.16 7.15 -3.48
C THR A 53 -25.78 5.76 -3.49
N GLU A 54 -24.98 4.71 -3.31
CA GLU A 54 -25.45 3.34 -3.40
C GLU A 54 -25.71 2.70 -2.03
N SER A 55 -26.63 1.76 -2.00
CA SER A 55 -26.88 0.96 -0.80
C SER A 55 -25.63 0.21 -0.35
N PRO A 56 -25.18 0.34 0.89
CA PRO A 56 -23.98 -0.33 1.38
C PRO A 56 -24.20 -1.82 1.67
N ILE A 57 -25.36 -2.36 1.41
CA ILE A 57 -25.73 -3.72 1.82
C ILE A 57 -25.34 -4.73 0.76
N LEU A 58 -24.40 -5.59 1.09
CA LEU A 58 -24.05 -6.77 0.31
C LEU A 58 -24.89 -7.97 0.78
N LYS A 59 -25.76 -8.48 -0.09
CA LYS A 59 -26.49 -9.73 0.15
C LYS A 59 -25.57 -10.91 -0.08
N LEU A 60 -25.34 -11.71 0.96
CA LEU A 60 -24.60 -12.97 0.89
C LEU A 60 -25.59 -14.05 0.48
N GLY A 61 -25.36 -14.69 -0.67
CA GLY A 61 -26.32 -15.60 -1.29
C GLY A 61 -26.81 -16.75 -0.38
N GLY A 62 -28.01 -17.22 -0.65
CA GLY A 62 -28.58 -18.49 -0.17
C GLY A 62 -29.31 -18.44 1.17
N LYS A 63 -28.89 -17.63 2.15
CA LYS A 63 -29.50 -17.60 3.50
C LYS A 63 -30.02 -16.24 3.95
N GLY A 64 -30.03 -15.23 3.05
CA GLY A 64 -30.50 -13.88 3.38
C GLY A 64 -29.57 -13.11 4.31
N GLU A 65 -28.35 -13.57 4.55
CA GLU A 65 -27.37 -12.82 5.33
C GLU A 65 -26.96 -11.54 4.59
N GLU A 66 -26.97 -10.43 5.31
CA GLU A 66 -26.59 -9.12 4.80
C GLU A 66 -25.32 -8.63 5.49
N LYS A 67 -24.47 -7.95 4.73
CA LYS A 67 -23.25 -7.37 5.24
C LYS A 67 -23.17 -5.89 4.87
N ASN A 68 -23.02 -5.03 5.86
CA ASN A 68 -22.71 -3.63 5.62
C ASN A 68 -21.28 -3.46 5.12
N MET A 69 -21.14 -2.80 3.97
CA MET A 69 -19.87 -2.51 3.31
C MET A 69 -19.44 -1.06 3.46
N ASN A 70 -20.20 -0.21 4.15
CA ASN A 70 -19.83 1.18 4.44
C ASN A 70 -19.17 1.28 5.82
N PHE A 71 -18.03 1.96 5.86
CA PHE A 71 -17.27 2.27 7.06
C PHE A 71 -16.80 3.73 7.01
N PRO A 72 -16.71 4.45 8.15
CA PRO A 72 -16.43 5.88 8.17
C PRO A 72 -15.07 6.29 7.59
N TYR A 73 -14.16 5.35 7.45
CA TYR A 73 -12.78 5.58 6.97
C TYR A 73 -12.54 5.16 5.51
N LEU A 74 -13.57 4.83 4.74
CA LEU A 74 -13.38 4.28 3.38
C LEU A 74 -12.79 5.30 2.42
N LYS A 75 -13.39 6.49 2.33
CA LYS A 75 -12.95 7.52 1.38
C LYS A 75 -11.54 7.99 1.69
N GLU A 76 -11.27 8.29 2.95
CA GLU A 76 -9.95 8.69 3.42
C GLU A 76 -8.92 7.56 3.18
N GLY A 77 -9.30 6.33 3.47
CA GLY A 77 -8.46 5.17 3.21
C GLY A 77 -8.12 5.01 1.74
N PHE A 78 -9.09 5.08 0.84
CA PHE A 78 -8.85 4.97 -0.60
C PHE A 78 -7.97 6.10 -1.13
N LYS A 79 -8.22 7.36 -0.69
CA LYS A 79 -7.37 8.50 -1.03
C LYS A 79 -5.93 8.31 -0.53
N LEU A 80 -5.73 7.93 0.74
CA LEU A 80 -4.40 7.65 1.28
C LEU A 80 -3.66 6.56 0.50
N PHE A 81 -4.36 5.46 0.13
CA PHE A 81 -3.77 4.41 -0.70
C PHE A 81 -3.30 4.91 -2.06
N LEU A 82 -4.13 5.71 -2.72
CA LEU A 82 -3.80 6.23 -4.05
C LEU A 82 -2.67 7.25 -3.98
N LEU A 83 -2.73 8.20 -3.03
CA LEU A 83 -1.80 9.34 -2.95
C LEU A 83 -0.43 8.98 -2.37
N THR A 84 -0.33 7.91 -1.59
CA THR A 84 0.93 7.45 -1.01
C THR A 84 1.57 6.29 -1.77
N GLY A 85 0.76 5.51 -2.49
CA GLY A 85 1.19 4.25 -3.07
C GLY A 85 1.72 3.24 -2.05
N GLY A 86 1.44 3.41 -0.77
CA GLY A 86 1.90 2.55 0.31
C GLY A 86 1.31 1.14 0.29
N ARG A 87 1.87 0.23 1.09
CA ARG A 87 1.27 -1.09 1.32
C ARG A 87 0.12 -0.96 2.32
N ARG A 88 -0.83 -1.90 2.27
CA ARG A 88 -2.02 -1.87 3.15
C ARG A 88 -1.68 -1.69 4.63
N GLU A 89 -0.73 -2.47 5.13
CA GLU A 89 -0.28 -2.37 6.53
C GLU A 89 0.37 -1.02 6.84
N GLU A 90 1.15 -0.48 5.89
CA GLU A 90 1.81 0.82 6.04
C GLU A 90 0.77 1.94 6.15
N ILE A 91 -0.23 1.96 5.26
CA ILE A 91 -1.24 3.02 5.21
C ILE A 91 -2.17 3.01 6.42
N VAL A 92 -2.61 1.82 6.84
CA VAL A 92 -3.49 1.70 8.01
C VAL A 92 -2.76 2.06 9.30
N ASP A 93 -1.44 1.89 9.36
CA ASP A 93 -0.62 2.22 10.52
C ASP A 93 -0.10 3.66 10.55
N LEU A 94 -0.30 4.46 9.49
CA LEU A 94 0.18 5.84 9.44
C LEU A 94 -0.34 6.67 10.60
N LYS A 95 0.57 7.39 11.24
CA LYS A 95 0.30 8.32 12.32
C LYS A 95 0.74 9.73 11.95
N TRP A 96 0.17 10.72 12.59
CA TRP A 96 0.58 12.09 12.38
C TRP A 96 2.05 12.33 12.77
N GLY A 97 2.52 11.70 13.85
CA GLY A 97 3.92 11.77 14.27
C GLY A 97 4.93 11.08 13.34
N ASP A 98 4.46 10.34 12.33
CA ASP A 98 5.34 9.78 11.29
C ASP A 98 5.72 10.81 10.23
N ILE A 99 5.13 12.02 10.26
CA ILE A 99 5.40 13.09 9.30
C ILE A 99 6.67 13.85 9.70
N TYR A 100 7.65 13.81 8.83
CA TYR A 100 8.93 14.49 8.96
C TYR A 100 9.03 15.59 7.90
N GLN A 101 9.58 16.74 8.28
CA GLN A 101 9.92 17.84 7.36
C GLN A 101 11.44 17.90 7.20
N SER A 102 11.91 17.84 5.95
CA SER A 102 13.32 18.01 5.64
C SER A 102 13.76 19.48 5.82
N GLU A 103 15.07 19.71 5.83
CA GLU A 103 15.67 21.06 5.90
C GLU A 103 15.20 21.97 4.75
N ASN A 104 14.87 21.39 3.60
CA ASN A 104 14.37 22.12 2.43
C ASN A 104 12.83 22.32 2.45
N GLY A 105 12.16 21.97 3.55
CA GLY A 105 10.73 22.17 3.72
C GLY A 105 9.83 21.09 3.14
N THR A 106 10.38 20.04 2.49
CA THR A 106 9.60 18.92 1.94
C THR A 106 9.16 17.98 3.04
N TYR A 107 7.89 17.55 2.98
CA TYR A 107 7.34 16.59 3.93
C TYR A 107 7.44 15.15 3.46
N PHE A 108 7.66 14.24 4.40
CA PHE A 108 7.73 12.80 4.19
C PHE A 108 7.04 12.06 5.32
N PHE A 109 6.44 10.91 5.03
CA PHE A 109 6.22 9.91 6.07
C PHE A 109 7.49 9.09 6.27
N MET A 110 7.94 9.01 7.51
CA MET A 110 9.08 8.21 7.94
C MET A 110 8.56 7.00 8.73
N ILE A 111 8.49 5.85 8.10
CA ILE A 111 7.86 4.65 8.66
C ILE A 111 8.77 3.43 8.62
N ALA A 112 8.49 2.45 9.48
CA ALA A 112 9.18 1.16 9.45
C ALA A 112 8.83 0.35 8.19
N ASN A 113 9.83 -0.21 7.52
CA ASN A 113 9.61 -1.10 6.37
C ASN A 113 9.39 -2.54 6.85
N LYS A 114 8.20 -2.82 7.38
CA LYS A 114 7.82 -4.11 7.99
C LYS A 114 8.09 -5.32 7.09
N LYS A 115 8.03 -5.17 5.76
CA LYS A 115 8.30 -6.27 4.83
C LYS A 115 9.79 -6.62 4.78
N VAL A 116 10.66 -5.63 4.83
CA VAL A 116 12.12 -5.86 4.84
C VAL A 116 12.53 -6.42 6.20
N GLU A 117 12.01 -5.87 7.29
CA GLU A 117 12.26 -6.35 8.65
C GLU A 117 11.91 -7.83 8.82
N ARG A 118 10.75 -8.28 8.31
CA ARG A 118 10.32 -9.70 8.37
C ARG A 118 11.20 -10.65 7.55
N ASN A 119 11.80 -10.15 6.46
CA ASN A 119 12.59 -10.97 5.54
C ASN A 119 14.10 -10.85 5.76
N SER A 120 14.52 -9.97 6.67
CA SER A 120 15.94 -9.76 6.98
C SER A 120 16.35 -10.62 8.18
N ASN A 121 17.46 -11.34 8.03
CA ASN A 121 18.10 -12.04 9.13
C ASN A 121 18.80 -11.07 10.12
N ASN A 122 18.96 -9.81 9.72
CA ASN A 122 19.52 -8.76 10.57
C ASN A 122 18.39 -8.03 11.31
N LYS A 123 18.48 -7.95 12.63
CA LYS A 123 17.54 -7.23 13.52
C LYS A 123 17.70 -5.70 13.45
N GLY A 124 17.91 -5.14 12.24
CA GLY A 124 17.99 -3.69 12.04
C GLY A 124 16.62 -3.08 11.74
N SER A 125 16.37 -1.90 12.27
CA SER A 125 15.21 -1.10 11.86
C SER A 125 15.44 -0.54 10.45
N TYR A 126 14.54 -0.85 9.53
CA TYR A 126 14.59 -0.34 8.15
C TYR A 126 13.56 0.76 7.99
N ILE A 127 14.03 1.99 7.87
CA ILE A 127 13.17 3.16 7.65
C ILE A 127 12.86 3.29 6.15
N LYS A 128 11.61 3.62 5.86
CA LYS A 128 11.10 3.96 4.54
C LYS A 128 10.56 5.38 4.57
N TYR A 129 10.90 6.16 3.57
CA TYR A 129 10.37 7.48 3.33
C TYR A 129 9.30 7.43 2.24
N ILE A 130 8.11 7.96 2.51
CA ILE A 130 7.06 8.18 1.51
C ILE A 130 6.92 9.68 1.34
N PRO A 131 7.23 10.23 0.16
CA PRO A 131 7.15 11.67 -0.05
C PRO A 131 5.69 12.14 -0.04
N ILE A 132 5.48 13.32 0.53
CA ILE A 132 4.20 14.00 0.57
C ILE A 132 4.20 15.06 -0.53
N ASN A 133 3.57 14.72 -1.68
CA ASN A 133 3.37 15.64 -2.78
C ASN A 133 2.25 16.64 -2.48
N SER A 134 2.03 17.60 -3.37
CA SER A 134 1.02 18.66 -3.19
C SER A 134 -0.40 18.12 -2.97
N ASP A 135 -0.79 17.08 -3.71
CA ASP A 135 -2.13 16.49 -3.60
C ASP A 135 -2.34 15.81 -2.24
N LEU A 136 -1.32 15.03 -1.81
CA LEU A 136 -1.35 14.37 -0.50
C LEU A 136 -1.27 15.41 0.62
N GLN A 137 -0.48 16.46 0.46
CA GLN A 137 -0.37 17.55 1.44
C GLN A 137 -1.72 18.24 1.61
N SER A 138 -2.38 18.64 0.52
CA SER A 138 -3.71 19.25 0.56
C SER A 138 -4.71 18.35 1.28
N PHE A 139 -4.69 17.06 0.96
CA PHE A 139 -5.57 16.09 1.62
C PHE A 139 -5.27 15.94 3.12
N LEU A 140 -4.00 15.94 3.53
CA LEU A 140 -3.64 15.91 4.96
C LEU A 140 -4.09 17.18 5.69
N PHE A 141 -4.04 18.35 5.04
CA PHE A 141 -4.60 19.59 5.60
C PHE A 141 -6.12 19.50 5.80
N GLU A 142 -6.86 18.93 4.85
CA GLU A 142 -8.31 18.65 5.00
C GLU A 142 -8.59 17.76 6.23
N LEU A 143 -7.70 16.80 6.52
CA LEU A 143 -7.81 15.91 7.69
C LEU A 143 -7.36 16.53 9.01
N GLY A 144 -6.85 17.78 8.99
CA GLY A 144 -6.47 18.54 10.18
C GLY A 144 -4.99 18.45 10.56
N PHE A 145 -4.09 18.34 9.58
CA PHE A 145 -2.65 18.26 9.77
C PHE A 145 -2.08 19.34 10.71
N GLU A 146 -2.52 20.58 10.57
CA GLU A 146 -1.98 21.71 11.38
C GLU A 146 -2.16 21.50 12.89
N HIS A 147 -3.26 20.87 13.29
CA HIS A 147 -3.59 20.63 14.69
C HIS A 147 -3.14 19.27 15.21
N LYS A 148 -2.84 18.32 14.31
CA LYS A 148 -2.58 16.92 14.68
C LYS A 148 -1.14 16.47 14.43
N LYS A 149 -0.32 17.25 13.71
CA LYS A 149 1.02 16.85 13.24
C LYS A 149 1.98 16.38 14.35
N GLU A 150 1.77 16.81 15.57
CA GLU A 150 2.60 16.42 16.72
C GLU A 150 1.98 15.30 17.58
N THR A 151 0.78 14.82 17.20
CA THR A 151 0.13 13.74 17.94
C THR A 151 0.61 12.37 17.45
N ASN A 152 0.45 11.35 18.31
CA ASN A 152 0.72 9.97 17.93
C ASN A 152 -0.54 9.23 17.45
N ASP A 153 -1.59 9.99 17.10
CA ASP A 153 -2.85 9.43 16.63
C ASP A 153 -2.71 8.90 15.21
N TYR A 154 -3.52 7.89 14.91
CA TYR A 154 -3.62 7.39 13.55
C TYR A 154 -4.29 8.41 12.63
N ILE A 155 -3.76 8.56 11.41
CA ILE A 155 -4.37 9.43 10.39
C ILE A 155 -5.72 8.84 9.96
N LEU A 156 -5.72 7.53 9.69
CA LEU A 156 -6.92 6.83 9.30
C LEU A 156 -7.61 6.23 10.51
N PHE A 157 -8.84 6.67 10.77
CA PHE A 157 -9.69 6.18 11.86
C PHE A 157 -8.98 6.21 13.22
N PRO A 158 -8.73 7.42 13.81
CA PRO A 158 -7.98 7.57 15.05
C PRO A 158 -8.66 6.90 16.25
N GLU A 159 -9.99 6.93 16.33
CA GLU A 159 -10.80 6.33 17.40
C GLU A 159 -11.10 4.85 17.18
N ARG A 160 -10.17 4.13 16.54
CA ARG A 160 -10.41 2.74 16.19
C ARG A 160 -10.56 1.82 17.40
N THR A 161 -11.61 1.03 17.40
CA THR A 161 -11.88 -0.04 18.38
C THR A 161 -11.63 -1.43 17.80
N ILE A 162 -11.23 -1.51 16.53
CA ILE A 162 -11.01 -2.74 15.77
C ILE A 162 -9.55 -2.87 15.32
N SER A 163 -9.11 -4.09 15.07
CA SER A 163 -7.72 -4.35 14.67
C SER A 163 -7.40 -3.78 13.29
N ASN A 164 -6.11 -3.44 13.07
CA ASN A 164 -5.61 -3.00 11.77
C ASN A 164 -5.90 -4.02 10.65
N MET A 165 -5.86 -5.32 10.97
CA MET A 165 -6.22 -6.39 10.03
C MET A 165 -7.69 -6.28 9.60
N THR A 166 -8.58 -5.99 10.53
CA THR A 166 -10.01 -5.78 10.23
C THR A 166 -10.21 -4.57 9.33
N ILE A 167 -9.56 -3.44 9.62
CA ILE A 167 -9.60 -2.23 8.78
C ILE A 167 -9.11 -2.54 7.36
N MET A 168 -7.95 -3.20 7.22
CA MET A 168 -7.40 -3.61 5.92
C MET A 168 -8.34 -4.50 5.13
N ASN A 169 -9.00 -5.44 5.79
CA ASN A 169 -9.94 -6.35 5.15
C ASN A 169 -11.21 -5.62 4.73
N ASN A 170 -11.73 -4.73 5.57
CA ASN A 170 -12.88 -3.90 5.24
C ASN A 170 -12.59 -3.01 4.03
N LEU A 171 -11.47 -2.28 4.01
CA LEU A 171 -11.05 -1.46 2.87
C LEU A 171 -10.98 -2.29 1.59
N SER A 172 -10.36 -3.47 1.63
CA SER A 172 -10.19 -4.31 0.44
C SER A 172 -11.52 -4.85 -0.09
N LYS A 173 -12.42 -5.28 0.79
CA LYS A 173 -13.74 -5.80 0.42
C LYS A 173 -14.67 -4.69 -0.06
N SER A 174 -14.69 -3.56 0.64
CA SER A 174 -15.53 -2.40 0.26
C SER A 174 -15.05 -1.78 -1.06
N PHE A 175 -13.76 -1.68 -1.32
CA PHE A 175 -13.26 -1.22 -2.62
C PHE A 175 -13.79 -2.09 -3.76
N THR A 176 -13.73 -3.40 -3.61
CA THR A 176 -14.25 -4.33 -4.62
C THR A 176 -15.76 -4.24 -4.78
N PHE A 177 -16.49 -4.05 -3.68
CA PHE A 177 -17.93 -3.87 -3.68
C PHE A 177 -18.33 -2.59 -4.42
N TYR A 178 -17.81 -1.43 -4.04
CA TYR A 178 -18.16 -0.14 -4.65
C TYR A 178 -17.67 -0.03 -6.10
N ARG A 179 -16.53 -0.63 -6.45
CA ARG A 179 -16.11 -0.74 -7.85
C ARG A 179 -17.17 -1.46 -8.71
N LYS A 180 -17.73 -2.56 -8.18
CA LYS A 180 -18.78 -3.32 -8.89
C LYS A 180 -20.09 -2.52 -8.96
N SER A 181 -20.48 -1.86 -7.88
CA SER A 181 -21.66 -0.99 -7.84
C SER A 181 -21.53 0.18 -8.81
N ALA A 182 -20.32 0.75 -8.95
CA ALA A 182 -19.98 1.77 -9.94
C ALA A 182 -19.94 1.24 -11.38
N LYS A 183 -20.23 -0.04 -11.62
CA LYS A 183 -20.24 -0.69 -12.94
C LYS A 183 -18.91 -0.55 -13.70
N ILE A 184 -17.79 -0.57 -12.96
CA ILE A 184 -16.47 -0.55 -13.56
C ILE A 184 -16.07 -2.00 -13.90
N ASP A 185 -16.02 -2.30 -15.21
CA ASP A 185 -15.77 -3.66 -15.72
C ASP A 185 -14.33 -4.13 -15.50
N LYS A 186 -13.37 -3.20 -15.38
CA LYS A 186 -11.99 -3.54 -15.09
C LYS A 186 -11.87 -4.32 -13.79
N ASN A 187 -11.15 -5.43 -13.80
CA ASN A 187 -10.89 -6.22 -12.60
C ASN A 187 -9.79 -5.57 -11.75
N ILE A 188 -10.08 -4.42 -11.17
CA ILE A 188 -9.21 -3.69 -10.27
C ILE A 188 -9.59 -3.95 -8.81
N SER A 189 -8.59 -3.92 -7.95
CA SER A 189 -8.70 -4.10 -6.51
C SER A 189 -7.93 -3.00 -5.77
N LEU A 190 -8.08 -2.89 -4.46
CA LEU A 190 -7.40 -1.86 -3.65
C LEU A 190 -5.87 -1.82 -3.89
N LYS A 191 -5.22 -2.98 -4.10
CA LYS A 191 -3.79 -3.05 -4.39
C LYS A 191 -3.39 -2.40 -5.72
N ASP A 192 -4.34 -2.25 -6.65
CA ASP A 192 -4.06 -1.64 -7.95
C ASP A 192 -3.98 -0.11 -7.86
N LEU A 193 -4.45 0.51 -6.77
CA LEU A 193 -4.18 1.91 -6.45
C LEU A 193 -2.68 2.16 -6.30
N ARG A 194 -1.93 1.24 -5.66
CA ARG A 194 -0.47 1.32 -5.61
C ARG A 194 0.17 1.18 -6.99
N LYS A 195 -0.35 0.29 -7.86
CA LYS A 195 0.15 0.18 -9.24
C LYS A 195 -0.11 1.48 -10.01
N THR A 196 -1.27 2.09 -9.78
CA THR A 196 -1.63 3.39 -10.36
C THR A 196 -0.63 4.45 -9.93
N TYR A 197 -0.39 4.63 -8.64
CA TYR A 197 0.61 5.57 -8.11
C TYR A 197 1.99 5.34 -8.75
N ILE A 198 2.48 4.09 -8.77
CA ILE A 198 3.79 3.76 -9.34
C ILE A 198 3.86 4.12 -10.82
N THR A 199 2.79 3.87 -11.58
CA THR A 199 2.72 4.21 -13.01
C THR A 199 2.82 5.72 -13.22
N TRP A 200 2.09 6.52 -12.44
CA TRP A 200 2.14 7.99 -12.52
C TRP A 200 3.51 8.54 -12.11
N VAL A 201 4.08 8.03 -11.04
CA VAL A 201 5.45 8.39 -10.64
C VAL A 201 6.45 8.03 -11.73
N ASN A 202 6.28 6.87 -12.38
CA ASN A 202 7.17 6.48 -13.49
C ASN A 202 7.05 7.40 -14.70
N GLN A 203 5.86 7.89 -15.01
CA GLN A 203 5.66 8.86 -16.08
C GLN A 203 6.35 10.19 -15.79
N ALA A 204 6.31 10.62 -14.53
CA ALA A 204 6.94 11.89 -14.11
C ALA A 204 8.47 11.78 -13.97
N MET A 205 8.99 10.65 -13.49
CA MET A 205 10.40 10.50 -13.10
C MET A 205 11.23 9.57 -13.99
N GLY A 206 10.63 8.80 -14.86
CA GLY A 206 11.31 7.82 -15.69
C GLY A 206 12.06 6.76 -14.87
N THR A 207 13.36 6.59 -15.14
CA THR A 207 14.19 5.55 -14.49
C THR A 207 14.38 5.72 -12.98
N LYS A 208 14.09 6.88 -12.41
CA LYS A 208 14.23 7.17 -10.97
C LYS A 208 13.04 6.71 -10.12
N THR A 209 12.02 6.13 -10.73
CA THR A 209 10.80 5.65 -10.06
C THR A 209 11.07 4.70 -8.90
N GLY A 210 12.08 3.82 -9.03
CA GLY A 210 12.46 2.86 -7.99
C GLY A 210 12.80 3.52 -6.65
N ILE A 211 13.37 4.71 -6.67
CA ILE A 211 13.75 5.48 -5.48
C ILE A 211 12.48 5.88 -4.70
N LEU A 212 11.48 6.47 -5.35
CA LEU A 212 10.24 6.91 -4.69
C LEU A 212 9.33 5.76 -4.27
N THR A 213 9.25 4.73 -5.10
CA THR A 213 8.29 3.64 -4.88
C THR A 213 8.84 2.51 -4.03
N ASN A 214 10.11 2.59 -3.66
CA ASN A 214 10.80 1.62 -2.81
C ASN A 214 10.75 0.18 -3.38
N HIS A 215 10.91 0.03 -4.69
CA HIS A 215 10.99 -1.26 -5.40
C HIS A 215 12.43 -1.77 -5.55
N SER A 216 13.38 -1.06 -4.99
CA SER A 216 14.80 -1.42 -5.06
C SER A 216 15.13 -2.60 -4.13
N THR A 217 16.17 -3.32 -4.48
CA THR A 217 16.76 -4.35 -3.62
C THR A 217 17.28 -3.72 -2.32
N GLU A 218 17.43 -4.53 -1.27
CA GLU A 218 17.96 -4.11 0.05
C GLU A 218 19.25 -3.30 -0.05
N LYS A 219 20.10 -3.62 -1.03
CA LYS A 219 21.36 -2.92 -1.31
C LYS A 219 21.15 -1.46 -1.71
N VAL A 220 20.16 -1.20 -2.56
CA VAL A 220 19.82 0.15 -3.03
C VAL A 220 19.19 0.98 -1.91
N LEU A 221 18.41 0.34 -1.01
CA LEU A 221 17.85 1.01 0.18
C LEU A 221 18.94 1.52 1.11
N LYS A 222 19.95 0.69 1.41
CA LYS A 222 21.05 1.08 2.29
C LYS A 222 21.96 2.14 1.69
N GLU A 223 22.18 2.11 0.37
CA GLU A 223 23.11 3.03 -0.34
C GLU A 223 22.47 4.39 -0.67
N HIS A 224 21.14 4.47 -0.86
CA HIS A 224 20.49 5.67 -1.40
C HIS A 224 19.51 6.38 -0.45
N TYR A 225 18.94 5.70 0.55
CA TYR A 225 17.99 6.34 1.48
C TYR A 225 18.63 6.99 2.70
N LEU A 226 19.90 6.73 2.94
CA LEU A 226 20.67 7.35 4.02
C LEU A 226 21.59 8.47 3.52
N ASP A 227 21.61 8.76 2.22
CA ASP A 227 22.42 9.83 1.64
C ASP A 227 21.58 11.10 1.46
N PRO A 228 21.97 12.25 2.02
CA PRO A 228 21.32 13.54 1.81
C PRO A 228 21.10 13.90 0.34
N LYS A 229 22.00 13.45 -0.56
CA LYS A 229 21.86 13.66 -2.00
C LYS A 229 20.65 12.94 -2.60
N VAL A 230 20.25 11.81 -2.03
CA VAL A 230 19.08 11.07 -2.48
C VAL A 230 17.80 11.73 -2.01
N ILE A 231 17.78 12.23 -0.77
CA ILE A 231 16.66 13.03 -0.26
C ILE A 231 16.44 14.24 -1.17
N SER A 232 17.50 14.98 -1.54
CA SER A 232 17.39 16.12 -2.45
C SER A 232 16.87 15.75 -3.86
N THR A 233 17.16 14.54 -4.33
CA THR A 233 16.63 14.04 -5.61
C THR A 233 15.15 13.68 -5.51
N ILE A 234 14.73 13.10 -4.39
CA ILE A 234 13.32 12.81 -4.10
C ILE A 234 12.54 14.11 -3.96
N GLU A 235 13.07 15.09 -3.24
CA GLU A 235 12.45 16.41 -3.06
C GLU A 235 12.16 17.10 -4.40
N LYS A 236 13.14 17.15 -5.30
CA LYS A 236 12.94 17.71 -6.64
C LYS A 236 11.86 16.97 -7.44
N ALA A 237 11.83 15.65 -7.33
CA ALA A 237 10.86 14.84 -8.06
C ALA A 237 9.43 14.97 -7.50
N VAL A 238 9.29 15.16 -6.18
CA VAL A 238 7.98 15.32 -5.54
C VAL A 238 7.25 16.58 -6.01
N LEU A 239 7.99 17.65 -6.26
CA LEU A 239 7.42 18.91 -6.75
C LEU A 239 6.79 18.77 -8.16
N ASP A 240 7.30 17.83 -8.97
CA ASP A 240 6.85 17.61 -10.34
C ASP A 240 5.76 16.51 -10.46
N VAL A 241 5.49 15.76 -9.37
CA VAL A 241 4.51 14.66 -9.40
C VAL A 241 3.12 15.15 -9.05
N LYS A 242 2.27 15.25 -10.06
CA LYS A 242 0.82 15.39 -9.91
C LYS A 242 0.15 14.06 -10.20
N ILE A 243 -0.61 13.54 -9.25
CA ILE A 243 -1.25 12.22 -9.39
C ILE A 243 -2.46 12.26 -10.31
N PHE A 244 -3.07 13.40 -10.44
CA PHE A 244 -4.21 13.61 -11.33
C PHE A 244 -3.96 14.72 -12.36
N GLY A 245 -2.72 15.07 -12.62
CA GLY A 245 -2.17 16.00 -13.61
C GLY A 245 -3.11 16.86 -14.38
#